data_bb4a3fdca5d088645e07815f2a83cdd3
#
_entry.id   bb4a3fdca5d088645e07815f2a83cdd3
#
_cell.length_a   1.000
_cell.length_b   1.000
_cell.length_c   1.000
_cell.angle_alpha   90.00
_cell.angle_beta   90.00
_cell.angle_gamma   90.00
#
_symmetry.space_group_name_H-M   'P 1'
#
loop_
_entity.id
_entity.type
_entity.pdbx_description
1 polymer ?
#
loop_
_entity_poly.entity_id
_entity_poly.type
_entity_poly.pdbx_seq_one_letter_code
_entity_poly.pdbx_strand_id
1 'polypeptide(L)'
;MDEKDLQIFLTLADTGNLTRTAEKLYLAQPTLSKRLQNMESELGATLFLRSKQGVTLTPAGEEAQKVIQRTVQDFSTLREQLQLRKNTICGTLRIEASIDYSKYRLP
;
A
#
# COMPACT_ATOMS: atom_id res chain seq x y z
N MET A 1 7.14 7.87 1.09
CA MET A 1 6.34 6.66 1.38
C MET A 1 5.75 6.15 0.08
N ASP A 2 6.06 4.92 -0.26
CA ASP A 2 5.57 4.34 -1.52
C ASP A 2 4.63 3.17 -1.25
N GLU A 3 4.19 2.51 -2.32
CA GLU A 3 3.24 1.40 -2.20
C GLU A 3 3.80 0.26 -1.35
N LYS A 4 5.09 0.01 -1.45
CA LYS A 4 5.74 -1.02 -0.65
C LYS A 4 5.67 -0.68 0.85
N ASP A 5 5.85 0.57 1.18
CA ASP A 5 5.76 1.04 2.56
C ASP A 5 4.35 0.83 3.12
N LEU A 6 3.33 1.12 2.31
CA LEU A 6 1.95 0.91 2.71
C LEU A 6 1.67 -0.57 2.96
N GLN A 7 2.21 -1.42 2.11
CA GLN A 7 2.09 -2.87 2.25
C GLN A 7 2.77 -3.35 3.53
N ILE A 8 3.94 -2.82 3.81
CA ILE A 8 4.69 -3.14 5.04
C ILE A 8 3.86 -2.77 6.26
N PHE A 9 3.30 -1.57 6.25
CA PHE A 9 2.49 -1.09 7.36
C PHE A 9 1.31 -2.04 7.64
N LEU A 10 0.56 -2.35 6.60
CA LEU A 10 -0.63 -3.19 6.76
C LEU A 10 -0.28 -4.61 7.20
N THR A 11 0.79 -5.16 6.65
CA THR A 11 1.20 -6.51 7.01
C THR A 11 1.66 -6.56 8.46
N LEU A 12 2.44 -5.57 8.89
CA LEU A 12 2.91 -5.52 10.28
C LEU A 12 1.74 -5.31 11.25
N ALA A 13 0.79 -4.46 10.88
CA ALA A 13 -0.39 -4.25 11.72
C ALA A 13 -1.18 -5.54 11.89
N ASP A 14 -1.21 -6.37 10.85
CA ASP A 14 -1.93 -7.64 10.89
C ASP A 14 -1.19 -8.70 11.68
N THR A 15 0.11 -8.88 11.44
CA THR A 15 0.88 -9.94 12.08
C THR A 15 1.31 -9.61 13.50
N GLY A 16 1.58 -8.33 13.78
CA GLY A 16 2.14 -7.92 15.06
C GLY A 16 3.53 -8.45 15.31
N ASN A 17 4.26 -8.82 14.27
CA ASN A 17 5.54 -9.49 14.39
C ASN A 17 6.46 -9.07 13.25
N LEU A 18 7.59 -8.45 13.61
CA LEU A 18 8.55 -7.94 12.61
C LEU A 18 9.17 -9.06 11.78
N THR A 19 9.56 -10.14 12.43
CA THR A 19 10.19 -11.27 11.74
C THR A 19 9.22 -11.89 10.73
N ARG A 20 7.98 -12.12 11.15
CA ARG A 20 6.97 -12.70 10.28
C ARG A 20 6.64 -11.79 9.11
N THR A 21 6.56 -10.49 9.37
CA THR A 21 6.30 -9.51 8.32
C THR A 21 7.43 -9.53 7.29
N ALA A 22 8.67 -9.52 7.76
CA ALA A 22 9.82 -9.57 6.87
C ALA A 22 9.80 -10.84 6.00
N GLU A 23 9.46 -11.97 6.59
CA GLU A 23 9.35 -13.23 5.86
C GLU A 23 8.26 -13.18 4.80
N LYS A 24 7.09 -12.65 5.17
CA LYS A 24 5.97 -12.56 4.23
C LYS A 24 6.27 -11.66 3.04
N LEU A 25 7.04 -10.62 3.26
CA LEU A 25 7.33 -9.63 2.23
C LEU A 25 8.68 -9.85 1.56
N TYR A 26 9.36 -10.92 1.92
CA TYR A 26 10.69 -11.26 1.37
C TYR A 26 11.68 -10.13 1.54
N LEU A 27 11.69 -9.55 2.74
CA LEU A 27 12.61 -8.46 3.08
C LEU A 27 13.51 -8.88 4.25
N ALA A 28 14.73 -8.34 4.26
CA ALA A 28 15.58 -8.46 5.43
C ALA A 28 15.00 -7.62 6.55
N GLN A 29 15.09 -8.11 7.78
CA GLN A 29 14.52 -7.40 8.91
C GLN A 29 15.10 -5.99 9.11
N PRO A 30 16.41 -5.77 8.92
CA PRO A 30 16.94 -4.39 9.00
C PRO A 30 16.35 -3.45 7.96
N THR A 31 16.07 -3.96 6.75
CA THR A 31 15.44 -3.18 5.69
C THR A 31 14.02 -2.79 6.11
N LEU A 32 13.29 -3.75 6.66
CA LEU A 32 11.93 -3.52 7.15
C LEU A 32 11.92 -2.44 8.22
N SER A 33 12.82 -2.56 9.20
CA SER A 33 12.91 -1.59 10.30
C SER A 33 13.24 -0.20 9.79
N LYS A 34 14.14 -0.10 8.82
CA LYS A 34 14.53 1.19 8.25
C LYS A 34 13.36 1.85 7.54
N ARG A 35 12.60 1.08 6.78
CA ARG A 35 11.44 1.62 6.08
C ARG A 35 10.37 2.11 7.07
N LEU A 36 10.19 1.39 8.18
CA LEU A 36 9.25 1.81 9.22
C LEU A 36 9.68 3.11 9.86
N GLN A 37 10.98 3.23 10.17
CA GLN A 37 11.51 4.46 10.73
C GLN A 37 11.29 5.65 9.79
N ASN A 38 11.53 5.42 8.50
CA ASN A 38 11.34 6.47 7.51
C ASN A 38 9.88 6.89 7.42
N MET A 39 8.95 5.93 7.50
CA MET A 39 7.53 6.23 7.51
C MET A 39 7.14 7.09 8.70
N GLU A 40 7.60 6.68 9.89
CA GLU A 40 7.28 7.42 11.11
C GLU A 40 7.88 8.82 11.06
N SER A 41 9.09 8.93 10.53
CA SER A 41 9.75 10.22 10.38
C SER A 41 8.98 11.12 9.42
N GLU A 42 8.54 10.56 8.31
CA GLU A 42 7.81 11.30 7.28
C GLU A 42 6.46 11.80 7.80
N LEU A 43 5.76 10.97 8.57
CA LEU A 43 4.46 11.33 9.12
C LEU A 43 4.57 12.11 10.44
N GLY A 44 5.76 12.15 11.01
CA GLY A 44 5.97 12.88 12.26
C GLY A 44 5.31 12.26 13.47
N ALA A 45 5.14 10.94 13.47
CA ALA A 45 4.46 10.25 14.57
C ALA A 45 4.98 8.83 14.70
N THR A 46 4.97 8.33 15.94
CA THR A 46 5.26 6.93 16.19
C THR A 46 4.01 6.13 15.91
N LEU A 47 4.11 5.17 14.99
CA LEU A 47 2.98 4.39 14.53
C LEU A 47 2.90 3.02 15.21
N PHE A 48 4.03 2.47 15.62
CA PHE A 48 4.10 1.15 16.24
C PHE A 48 4.89 1.20 17.54
N LEU A 49 4.42 0.43 18.51
CA LEU A 49 5.13 0.21 19.76
C LEU A 49 5.63 -1.23 19.79
N ARG A 50 6.91 -1.40 20.16
CA ARG A 50 7.51 -2.73 20.27
C ARG A 50 7.55 -3.13 21.75
N SER A 51 7.22 -4.41 21.99
CA SER A 51 7.29 -4.98 23.33
C SER A 51 7.75 -6.42 23.20
N LYS A 52 7.91 -7.09 24.35
CA LYS A 52 8.28 -8.50 24.36
C LYS A 52 7.20 -9.37 23.70
N GLN A 53 5.97 -8.89 23.71
CA GLN A 53 4.84 -9.64 23.16
C GLN A 53 4.63 -9.38 21.67
N GLY A 54 5.40 -8.46 21.08
CA GLY A 54 5.29 -8.15 19.68
C GLY A 54 5.16 -6.66 19.43
N VAL A 55 4.52 -6.34 18.30
CA VAL A 55 4.35 -4.97 17.83
C VAL A 55 2.88 -4.63 17.79
N THR A 56 2.52 -3.48 18.35
CA THR A 56 1.13 -3.01 18.34
C THR A 56 1.07 -1.59 17.82
N LEU A 57 -0.12 -1.20 17.35
CA LEU A 57 -0.32 0.16 16.84
C LEU A 57 -0.48 1.15 17.97
N THR A 58 0.08 2.35 17.78
CA THR A 58 -0.23 3.49 18.63
C THR A 58 -1.58 4.07 18.18
N PRO A 59 -2.17 5.02 18.95
CA PRO A 59 -3.36 5.72 18.45
C PRO A 59 -3.12 6.38 17.09
N ALA A 60 -1.94 6.97 16.88
CA ALA A 60 -1.59 7.52 15.58
C ALA A 60 -1.52 6.44 14.52
N GLY A 61 -0.98 5.26 14.88
CA GLY A 61 -0.92 4.11 13.98
C GLY A 61 -2.31 3.63 13.59
N GLU A 62 -3.23 3.61 14.53
CA GLU A 62 -4.61 3.19 14.25
C GLU A 62 -5.28 4.15 13.27
N GLU A 63 -5.03 5.43 13.44
CA GLU A 63 -5.57 6.44 12.53
C GLU A 63 -4.96 6.28 11.14
N ALA A 64 -3.65 6.08 11.08
CA ALA A 64 -2.96 5.87 9.82
C ALA A 64 -3.45 4.60 9.13
N GLN A 65 -3.75 3.55 9.89
CA GLN A 65 -4.23 2.29 9.33
C GLN A 65 -5.52 2.48 8.54
N LYS A 66 -6.44 3.28 9.08
CA LYS A 66 -7.71 3.53 8.40
C LYS A 66 -7.50 4.19 7.05
N VAL A 67 -6.63 5.20 7.01
CA VAL A 67 -6.34 5.93 5.78
C VAL A 67 -5.61 5.04 4.78
N ILE A 68 -4.62 4.30 5.26
CA ILE A 68 -3.81 3.44 4.40
C ILE A 68 -4.65 2.31 3.80
N GLN A 69 -5.49 1.68 4.61
CA GLN A 69 -6.38 0.63 4.10
C GLN A 69 -7.28 1.15 3.00
N ARG A 70 -7.86 2.33 3.21
CA ARG A 70 -8.73 2.94 2.20
C ARG A 70 -7.95 3.27 0.94
N THR A 71 -6.74 3.82 1.10
CA THR A 71 -5.91 4.21 -0.03
C THR A 71 -5.55 3.00 -0.88
N VAL A 72 -5.11 1.92 -0.25
CA VAL A 72 -4.77 0.68 -0.95
C VAL A 72 -6.00 0.11 -1.64
N GLN A 73 -7.13 0.11 -0.96
CA GLN A 73 -8.38 -0.40 -1.53
C GLN A 73 -8.82 0.44 -2.73
N ASP A 74 -8.70 1.76 -2.61
CA ASP A 74 -9.08 2.66 -3.70
C ASP A 74 -8.22 2.43 -4.94
N PHE A 75 -6.91 2.24 -4.75
CA PHE A 75 -6.02 1.94 -5.88
C PHE A 75 -6.35 0.58 -6.51
N SER A 76 -6.67 -0.40 -5.69
CA SER A 76 -7.05 -1.71 -6.18
C SER A 76 -8.32 -1.64 -7.00
N THR A 77 -9.30 -0.91 -6.51
CA THR A 77 -10.57 -0.70 -7.21
C THR A 77 -10.33 0.03 -8.54
N LEU A 78 -9.48 1.05 -8.51
CA LEU A 78 -9.17 1.80 -9.73
C LEU A 78 -8.53 0.90 -10.78
N ARG A 79 -7.58 0.06 -10.37
CA ARG A 79 -6.93 -0.88 -11.30
C ARG A 79 -7.95 -1.81 -11.93
N GLU A 80 -8.87 -2.32 -11.12
CA GLU A 80 -9.92 -3.20 -11.62
C GLU A 80 -10.83 -2.50 -12.63
N GLN A 81 -11.23 -1.28 -12.30
CA GLN A 81 -12.09 -0.49 -13.18
C GLN A 81 -11.41 -0.20 -14.50
N LEU A 82 -10.13 0.17 -14.46
CA LEU A 82 -9.38 0.46 -15.68
C LEU A 82 -9.16 -0.81 -16.50
N GLN A 83 -8.93 -1.93 -15.84
CA GLN A 83 -8.76 -3.21 -16.54
C GLN A 83 -10.05 -3.63 -17.24
N LEU A 84 -11.19 -3.47 -16.58
CA LEU A 84 -12.49 -3.77 -17.20
C LEU A 84 -12.75 -2.87 -18.38
N ARG A 85 -12.46 -1.57 -18.24
CA ARG A 85 -12.64 -0.61 -19.33
C ARG A 85 -11.75 -0.97 -20.52
N LYS A 86 -10.51 -1.33 -20.24
CA LYS A 86 -9.56 -1.73 -21.28
C LYS A 86 -10.06 -2.95 -22.02
N ASN A 87 -10.54 -3.95 -21.30
CA ASN A 87 -11.08 -5.17 -21.90
C ASN A 87 -12.30 -4.89 -22.74
N THR A 88 -13.17 -4.01 -22.27
CA THR A 88 -14.38 -3.63 -23.02
C THR A 88 -14.00 -2.95 -24.32
N ILE A 89 -13.05 -2.01 -24.28
CA ILE A 89 -12.59 -1.30 -25.47
C ILE A 89 -11.98 -2.28 -26.46
N CYS A 90 -11.13 -3.16 -25.97
CA CYS A 90 -10.50 -4.16 -26.84
C CYS A 90 -11.53 -5.10 -27.43
N GLY A 91 -12.53 -5.42 -26.65
CA GLY A 91 -13.57 -6.33 -27.10
C GLY A 91 -14.50 -5.74 -28.14
N THR A 92 -14.73 -4.47 -28.08
CA THR A 92 -15.56 -3.80 -29.07
C THR A 92 -14.81 -3.34 -30.27
N LEU A 93 -13.60 -3.09 -30.44
CA LEU A 93 -12.81 -2.75 -31.41
C LEU A 93 -12.24 -1.69 -31.68
N ARG A 94 -12.54 -1.16 -31.50
CA ARG A 94 -12.28 -0.29 -31.41
C ARG A 94 -12.21 0.78 -31.36
N ILE A 95 -12.11 1.58 -31.31
CA ILE A 95 -12.02 2.53 -31.25
C ILE A 95 -11.79 3.47 -30.80
N GLU A 96 -11.73 4.18 -30.80
CA GLU A 96 -11.51 5.04 -30.39
C GLU A 96 -10.83 5.50 -29.79
N ALA A 97 -10.45 5.52 -29.77
CA ALA A 97 -9.97 5.87 -29.22
C ALA A 97 -9.26 6.23 -28.70
N SER A 98 -8.98 6.35 -28.80
CA SER A 98 -8.63 6.68 -28.20
C SER A 98 -8.12 7.16 -27.58
N ILE A 99 -7.99 7.40 -27.74
CA ILE A 99 -7.88 7.95 -27.23
C ILE A 99 -7.42 8.23 -26.54
N ASP A 100 -7.25 8.56 -26.54
CA ASP A 100 -7.05 8.75 -25.91
C ASP A 100 -6.44 8.70 -25.16
N TYR A 101 -5.89 8.96 -25.20
CA TYR A 101 -5.50 8.73 -24.48
C TYR A 101 -4.58 8.62 -24.29
N SER A 102 -4.17 8.71 -24.17
CA SER A 102 -3.58 8.54 -24.04
C SER A 102 -3.09 9.10 -23.69
N LYS A 103 -3.03 9.74 -23.81
CA LYS A 103 -2.89 10.27 -23.59
C LYS A 103 -2.89 10.71 -22.53
N TYR A 104 -3.15 10.89 -22.08
CA TYR A 104 -3.62 11.02 -21.18
C TYR A 104 -3.33 10.81 -20.37
N ARG A 105 -3.14 10.86 -20.37
CA ARG A 105 -3.25 10.53 -19.82
C ARG A 105 -3.07 10.14 -19.19
N LEU A 106 -2.85 10.24 -19.14
CA LEU A 106 -3.06 9.66 -18.72
C LEU A 106 -2.90 9.13 -18.56
N PRO A 107 -2.88 9.28 -18.62
CA PRO A 107 -2.94 8.59 -18.60
C PRO A 107 -2.91 8.52 -18.58
#